data_fd0855ed80800402484c5222eec13d07
#
_entry.id   fd0855ed80800402484c5222eec13d07
#
_cell.length_a   1.000
_cell.length_b   1.000
_cell.length_c   1.000
_cell.angle_alpha   90.00
_cell.angle_beta   90.00
_cell.angle_gamma   90.00
#
_symmetry.space_group_name_H-M   'P 1'
#
loop_
_entity.id
_entity.type
_entity.pdbx_description
1 polymer ?
#
loop_
_entity_poly.entity_id
_entity_poly.type
_entity_poly.pdbx_seq_one_letter_code
_entity_poly.pdbx_strand_id
1 'polypeptide(L)'
;MTDRSFLDWPFFEPAHRELALSLDAWATENLCDIDDSDVDAACRELVRRLAAGGWLDYCVPAAFGGAREKLDVRSLCLIREILARHSGLADFAFAMQGLGSGPITLKGSDAIRRDYLPAVRRGQKIAAFALSEPEAGSDVAALAATARRDGKD
;
A
#
# COMPACT_ATOMS: atom_id res chain seq x y z
N MET A 1 16.09 17.48 -13.20
CA MET A 1 16.36 17.32 -11.75
C MET A 1 15.02 17.49 -11.05
N THR A 2 14.56 16.52 -10.30
CA THR A 2 13.24 16.58 -9.62
C THR A 2 13.36 17.51 -8.42
N ASP A 3 12.43 18.45 -8.26
CA ASP A 3 12.39 19.31 -7.09
C ASP A 3 12.07 18.47 -5.84
N ARG A 4 12.92 18.58 -4.82
CA ARG A 4 12.79 17.89 -3.53
C ARG A 4 12.75 18.88 -2.35
N SER A 5 12.65 20.18 -2.64
CA SER A 5 12.67 21.22 -1.60
C SER A 5 11.53 21.08 -0.59
N PHE A 6 10.43 20.44 -0.98
CA PHE A 6 9.30 20.17 -0.07
C PHE A 6 9.70 19.27 1.12
N LEU A 7 10.74 18.44 1.00
CA LEU A 7 11.23 17.62 2.10
C LEU A 7 11.83 18.46 3.26
N ASP A 8 12.15 19.72 3.01
CA ASP A 8 12.63 20.66 4.03
C ASP A 8 11.48 21.36 4.78
N TRP A 9 10.23 21.13 4.36
CA TRP A 9 9.08 21.68 5.04
C TRP A 9 8.92 21.08 6.46
N PRO A 10 8.33 21.85 7.39
CA PRO A 10 8.22 21.46 8.79
C PRO A 10 7.35 20.23 9.06
N PHE A 11 6.65 19.72 8.02
CA PHE A 11 5.86 18.49 8.10
C PHE A 11 6.71 17.22 8.12
N PHE A 12 7.95 17.29 7.61
CA PHE A 12 8.81 16.13 7.42
C PHE A 12 9.93 16.08 8.47
N GLU A 13 10.02 14.96 9.13
CA GLU A 13 11.07 14.61 10.08
C GLU A 13 12.29 14.00 9.35
N PRO A 14 13.48 13.91 10.00
CA PRO A 14 14.64 13.26 9.39
C PRO A 14 14.34 11.86 8.82
N ALA A 15 13.56 11.06 9.52
CA ALA A 15 13.17 9.72 9.07
C ALA A 15 12.37 9.71 7.75
N HIS A 16 11.61 10.77 7.46
CA HIS A 16 10.92 10.89 6.18
C HIS A 16 11.88 11.22 5.03
N ARG A 17 12.91 12.01 5.30
CA ARG A 17 13.95 12.32 4.31
C ARG A 17 14.79 11.08 3.98
N GLU A 18 15.16 10.31 4.99
CA GLU A 18 15.86 9.03 4.82
C GLU A 18 15.01 8.04 4.01
N LEU A 19 13.72 7.91 4.35
CA LEU A 19 12.77 7.09 3.60
C LEU A 19 12.73 7.51 2.12
N ALA A 20 12.60 8.80 1.85
CA ALA A 20 12.53 9.32 0.49
C ALA A 20 13.79 9.01 -0.32
N LEU A 21 14.98 9.19 0.26
CA LEU A 21 16.24 8.90 -0.41
C LEU A 21 16.44 7.40 -0.64
N SER A 22 16.12 6.58 0.36
CA SER A 22 16.29 5.13 0.29
C SER A 22 15.33 4.51 -0.73
N LEU A 23 14.07 4.97 -0.75
CA LEU A 23 13.10 4.47 -1.73
C LEU A 23 13.45 4.88 -3.15
N ASP A 24 13.89 6.12 -3.36
CA ASP A 24 14.26 6.61 -4.71
C ASP A 24 15.44 5.83 -5.29
N ALA A 25 16.47 5.54 -4.47
CA ALA A 25 17.57 4.69 -4.86
C ALA A 25 17.10 3.26 -5.19
N TRP A 26 16.31 2.66 -4.30
CA TRP A 26 15.77 1.32 -4.51
C TRP A 26 14.90 1.25 -5.77
N ALA A 27 14.03 2.23 -6.00
CA ALA A 27 13.14 2.25 -7.16
C ALA A 27 13.91 2.37 -8.48
N THR A 28 15.00 3.17 -8.49
CA THR A 28 15.90 3.27 -9.64
C THR A 28 16.50 1.92 -10.04
N GLU A 29 16.85 1.09 -9.05
CA GLU A 29 17.49 -0.21 -9.30
C GLU A 29 16.48 -1.33 -9.58
N ASN A 30 15.28 -1.26 -9.00
CA ASN A 30 14.36 -2.39 -8.94
C ASN A 30 13.09 -2.23 -9.81
N LEU A 31 12.86 -1.06 -10.43
CA LEU A 31 11.66 -0.82 -11.23
C LEU A 31 11.94 -0.56 -12.72
N CYS A 32 13.20 -0.55 -13.15
CA CYS A 32 13.58 -0.20 -14.51
C CYS A 32 13.32 -1.31 -15.56
N ASP A 33 13.12 -2.55 -15.13
CA ASP A 33 13.02 -3.75 -15.95
C ASP A 33 11.64 -4.45 -15.90
N ILE A 34 10.62 -3.77 -15.40
CA ILE A 34 9.26 -4.32 -15.34
C ILE A 34 8.65 -4.31 -16.74
N ASP A 35 8.32 -5.51 -17.25
CA ASP A 35 7.50 -5.66 -18.43
C ASP A 35 6.02 -5.54 -18.04
N ASP A 36 5.34 -4.51 -18.53
CA ASP A 36 3.93 -4.21 -18.25
C ASP A 36 2.99 -4.67 -19.39
N SER A 37 3.47 -5.45 -20.33
CA SER A 37 2.64 -6.03 -21.40
C SER A 37 1.53 -6.95 -20.87
N ASP A 38 1.80 -7.68 -19.75
CA ASP A 38 0.81 -8.37 -18.93
C ASP A 38 0.70 -7.64 -17.58
N VAL A 39 -0.28 -6.76 -17.47
CA VAL A 39 -0.49 -5.92 -16.29
C VAL A 39 -0.70 -6.75 -15.01
N ASP A 40 -1.41 -7.88 -15.11
CA ASP A 40 -1.66 -8.74 -13.95
C ASP A 40 -0.38 -9.42 -13.46
N ALA A 41 0.47 -9.89 -14.37
CA ALA A 41 1.76 -10.47 -14.03
C ALA A 41 2.69 -9.39 -13.46
N ALA A 42 2.74 -8.21 -14.08
CA ALA A 42 3.53 -7.08 -13.64
C ALA A 42 3.13 -6.64 -12.22
N CYS A 43 1.83 -6.52 -11.92
CA CYS A 43 1.34 -6.17 -10.60
C CYS A 43 1.75 -7.20 -9.53
N ARG A 44 1.66 -8.50 -9.83
CA ARG A 44 2.11 -9.56 -8.91
C ARG A 44 3.61 -9.46 -8.63
N GLU A 45 4.41 -9.22 -9.67
CA GLU A 45 5.86 -9.04 -9.54
C GLU A 45 6.19 -7.77 -8.74
N LEU A 46 5.52 -6.66 -8.98
CA LEU A 46 5.69 -5.42 -8.22
C LEU A 46 5.36 -5.60 -6.74
N VAL A 47 4.25 -6.26 -6.40
CA VAL A 47 3.92 -6.58 -4.99
C VAL A 47 5.04 -7.42 -4.36
N ARG A 48 5.58 -8.40 -5.09
CA ARG A 48 6.68 -9.25 -4.60
C ARG A 48 7.97 -8.42 -4.37
N ARG A 49 8.34 -7.53 -5.31
CA ARG A 49 9.52 -6.66 -5.17
C ARG A 49 9.34 -5.65 -4.03
N LEU A 50 8.18 -5.01 -3.93
CA LEU A 50 7.87 -4.08 -2.84
C LEU A 50 7.92 -4.76 -1.47
N ALA A 51 7.44 -6.00 -1.37
CA ALA A 51 7.54 -6.79 -0.14
C ALA A 51 8.99 -7.14 0.20
N ALA A 52 9.77 -7.60 -0.79
CA ALA A 52 11.18 -7.93 -0.62
C ALA A 52 12.02 -6.72 -0.21
N GLY A 53 11.70 -5.52 -0.73
CA GLY A 53 12.32 -4.26 -0.36
C GLY A 53 11.86 -3.70 1.00
N GLY A 54 10.86 -4.31 1.66
CA GLY A 54 10.33 -3.84 2.94
C GLY A 54 9.35 -2.67 2.81
N TRP A 55 8.98 -2.26 1.59
CA TRP A 55 8.11 -1.11 1.39
C TRP A 55 6.67 -1.37 1.79
N LEU A 56 6.20 -2.62 1.71
CA LEU A 56 4.86 -3.00 2.19
C LEU A 56 4.75 -2.98 3.72
N ASP A 57 5.84 -2.86 4.46
CA ASP A 57 5.84 -2.68 5.91
C ASP A 57 5.13 -1.39 6.33
N TYR A 58 5.04 -0.40 5.43
CA TYR A 58 4.30 0.83 5.67
C TYR A 58 2.78 0.69 5.49
N CYS A 59 2.31 -0.41 4.93
CA CYS A 59 0.88 -0.69 4.73
C CYS A 59 0.19 -1.28 5.97
N VAL A 60 0.95 -1.74 6.97
CA VAL A 60 0.41 -2.43 8.15
C VAL A 60 1.04 -1.88 9.44
N PRO A 61 0.34 -1.96 10.60
CA PRO A 61 0.91 -1.55 11.89
C PRO A 61 2.05 -2.46 12.37
N ALA A 62 2.93 -1.92 13.22
CA ALA A 62 4.08 -2.64 13.80
C ALA A 62 3.67 -3.92 14.56
N ALA A 63 2.50 -3.94 15.20
CA ALA A 63 1.95 -5.12 15.86
C ALA A 63 1.79 -6.33 14.90
N PHE A 64 1.78 -6.09 13.60
CA PHE A 64 1.68 -7.12 12.55
C PHE A 64 2.92 -7.15 11.65
N GLY A 65 4.02 -6.58 12.13
CA GLY A 65 5.32 -6.57 11.47
C GLY A 65 5.59 -5.33 10.60
N GLY A 66 4.74 -4.31 10.67
CA GLY A 66 4.91 -3.08 9.91
C GLY A 66 6.00 -2.15 10.45
N ALA A 67 6.30 -1.11 9.70
CA ALA A 67 7.38 -0.15 9.98
C ALA A 67 7.02 0.87 11.08
N ARG A 68 5.75 1.11 11.34
CA ARG A 68 5.25 2.13 12.27
C ARG A 68 4.18 1.56 13.18
N GLU A 69 4.06 2.09 14.42
CA GLU A 69 2.98 1.69 15.34
C GLU A 69 1.58 1.97 14.78
N LYS A 70 1.45 3.09 14.07
CA LYS A 70 0.24 3.51 13.37
C LYS A 70 0.59 3.87 11.93
N LEU A 71 -0.41 3.86 11.04
CA LEU A 71 -0.24 4.35 9.68
C LEU A 71 0.19 5.82 9.72
N ASP A 72 1.35 6.10 9.15
CA ASP A 72 1.85 7.47 8.98
C ASP A 72 1.57 7.95 7.56
N VAL A 73 0.58 8.83 7.45
CA VAL A 73 0.11 9.35 6.16
C VAL A 73 1.24 10.06 5.38
N ARG A 74 2.17 10.72 6.07
CA ARG A 74 3.31 11.41 5.44
C ARG A 74 4.23 10.41 4.75
N SER A 75 4.56 9.30 5.43
CA SER A 75 5.33 8.20 4.83
C SER A 75 4.60 7.60 3.63
N LEU A 76 3.29 7.36 3.73
CA LEU A 76 2.49 6.82 2.63
C LEU A 76 2.47 7.77 1.42
N CYS A 77 2.29 9.08 1.63
CA CYS A 77 2.33 10.06 0.55
C CYS A 77 3.70 10.11 -0.14
N LEU A 78 4.79 10.10 0.62
CA LEU A 78 6.14 10.09 0.07
C LEU A 78 6.42 8.83 -0.74
N ILE A 79 6.03 7.66 -0.22
CA ILE A 79 6.21 6.38 -0.93
C ILE A 79 5.45 6.42 -2.26
N ARG A 80 4.20 6.83 -2.25
CA ARG A 80 3.37 6.90 -3.44
C ARG A 80 3.92 7.88 -4.47
N GLU A 81 4.32 9.07 -4.06
CA GLU A 81 4.91 10.07 -4.95
C GLU A 81 6.19 9.57 -5.62
N ILE A 82 7.07 8.94 -4.83
CA ILE A 82 8.33 8.44 -5.35
C ILE A 82 8.10 7.27 -6.30
N LEU A 83 7.28 6.28 -5.91
CA LEU A 83 6.95 5.15 -6.78
C LEU A 83 6.32 5.61 -8.09
N ALA A 84 5.37 6.56 -8.05
CA ALA A 84 4.70 7.07 -9.25
C ALA A 84 5.66 7.76 -10.23
N ARG A 85 6.75 8.36 -9.76
CA ARG A 85 7.78 8.95 -10.62
C ARG A 85 8.59 7.90 -11.39
N HIS A 86 8.78 6.72 -10.82
CA HIS A 86 9.49 5.61 -11.45
C HIS A 86 8.55 4.70 -12.26
N SER A 87 7.39 4.37 -11.69
CA SER A 87 6.38 3.51 -12.30
C SER A 87 5.01 3.78 -11.67
N GLY A 88 4.05 4.27 -12.47
CA GLY A 88 2.67 4.44 -12.04
C GLY A 88 2.01 3.13 -11.61
N LEU A 89 2.41 2.00 -12.22
CA LEU A 89 1.92 0.67 -11.84
C LEU A 89 2.48 0.23 -10.48
N ALA A 90 3.72 0.60 -10.14
CA ALA A 90 4.30 0.34 -8.82
C ALA A 90 3.59 1.15 -7.71
N ASP A 91 3.27 2.43 -7.97
CA ASP A 91 2.43 3.21 -7.06
C ASP A 91 1.06 2.56 -6.87
N PHE A 92 0.42 2.15 -7.95
CA PHE A 92 -0.89 1.49 -7.89
C PHE A 92 -0.82 0.19 -7.09
N ALA A 93 0.16 -0.67 -7.33
CA ALA A 93 0.36 -1.91 -6.60
C ALA A 93 0.54 -1.66 -5.10
N PHE A 94 1.37 -0.68 -4.72
CA PHE A 94 1.56 -0.26 -3.33
C PHE A 94 0.26 0.28 -2.72
N ALA A 95 -0.42 1.19 -3.43
CA ALA A 95 -1.64 1.82 -2.94
C ALA A 95 -2.74 0.80 -2.68
N MET A 96 -2.92 -0.21 -3.56
CA MET A 96 -3.93 -1.26 -3.39
C MET A 96 -3.64 -2.15 -2.17
N GLN A 97 -2.38 -2.45 -1.89
CA GLN A 97 -2.03 -3.17 -0.66
C GLN A 97 -2.44 -2.39 0.59
N GLY A 98 -2.20 -1.09 0.63
CA GLY A 98 -2.60 -0.22 1.74
C GLY A 98 -4.12 -0.02 1.85
N LEU A 99 -4.80 0.25 0.74
CA LEU A 99 -6.25 0.47 0.71
C LEU A 99 -7.03 -0.80 1.07
N GLY A 100 -6.64 -1.95 0.55
CA GLY A 100 -7.33 -3.21 0.82
C GLY A 100 -7.07 -3.73 2.23
N SER A 101 -5.89 -3.49 2.81
CA SER A 101 -5.58 -3.87 4.20
C SER A 101 -6.08 -2.86 5.25
N GLY A 102 -6.34 -1.61 4.85
CA GLY A 102 -6.80 -0.55 5.73
C GLY A 102 -8.07 -0.88 6.53
N PRO A 103 -9.17 -1.33 5.91
CA PRO A 103 -10.38 -1.75 6.62
C PRO A 103 -10.13 -2.90 7.60
N ILE A 104 -9.26 -3.86 7.24
CA ILE A 104 -8.86 -4.95 8.12
C ILE A 104 -8.13 -4.40 9.34
N THR A 105 -7.20 -3.47 9.14
CA THR A 105 -6.45 -2.79 10.22
C THR A 105 -7.40 -2.07 11.17
N LEU A 106 -8.38 -1.34 10.63
CA LEU A 106 -9.25 -0.47 11.40
C LEU A 106 -10.40 -1.21 12.07
N LYS A 107 -10.99 -2.21 11.42
CA LYS A 107 -12.27 -2.82 11.81
C LYS A 107 -12.24 -4.36 11.86
N GLY A 108 -11.17 -5.00 11.38
CA GLY A 108 -11.06 -6.45 11.43
C GLY A 108 -11.03 -6.99 12.86
N SER A 109 -11.52 -8.22 13.07
CA SER A 109 -11.29 -8.93 14.33
C SER A 109 -9.81 -9.28 14.50
N ASP A 110 -9.38 -9.57 15.72
CA ASP A 110 -7.98 -9.94 15.98
C ASP A 110 -7.55 -11.19 15.21
N ALA A 111 -8.47 -12.13 14.97
CA ALA A 111 -8.19 -13.31 14.14
C ALA A 111 -7.90 -12.92 12.69
N ILE A 112 -8.76 -12.09 12.09
CA ILE A 112 -8.59 -11.60 10.72
C ILE A 112 -7.32 -10.77 10.58
N ARG A 113 -7.04 -9.85 11.53
CA ARG A 113 -5.81 -9.05 11.51
C ARG A 113 -4.57 -9.93 11.52
N ARG A 114 -4.51 -10.93 12.40
CA ARG A 114 -3.38 -11.88 12.50
C ARG A 114 -3.20 -12.74 11.26
N ASP A 115 -4.29 -13.11 10.59
CA ASP A 115 -4.24 -13.97 9.41
C ASP A 115 -3.85 -13.20 8.14
N TYR A 116 -4.36 -11.98 7.97
CA TYR A 116 -4.21 -11.24 6.72
C TYR A 116 -3.06 -10.24 6.73
N LEU A 117 -2.90 -9.42 7.76
CA LEU A 117 -1.95 -8.30 7.72
C LEU A 117 -0.49 -8.73 7.54
N PRO A 118 0.03 -9.75 8.27
CA PRO A 118 1.38 -10.23 8.03
C PRO A 118 1.58 -10.83 6.63
N ALA A 119 0.54 -11.45 6.06
CA ALA A 119 0.61 -12.06 4.73
C ALA A 119 0.58 -10.99 3.61
N VAL A 120 -0.20 -9.91 3.78
CA VAL A 120 -0.20 -8.73 2.88
C VAL A 120 1.18 -8.07 2.91
N ARG A 121 1.73 -7.82 4.10
CA ARG A 121 3.06 -7.24 4.27
C ARG A 121 4.15 -8.03 3.52
N ARG A 122 4.08 -9.36 3.56
CA ARG A 122 5.05 -10.23 2.88
C ARG A 122 4.75 -10.43 1.38
N GLY A 123 3.74 -9.77 0.83
CA GLY A 123 3.32 -9.94 -0.56
C GLY A 123 2.75 -11.33 -0.87
N GLN A 124 2.40 -12.11 0.14
CA GLN A 124 1.81 -13.46 0.01
C GLN A 124 0.31 -13.42 -0.27
N LYS A 125 -0.36 -12.34 0.14
CA LYS A 125 -1.76 -12.04 -0.19
C LYS A 125 -1.80 -10.68 -0.87
N ILE A 126 -2.47 -10.61 -2.01
CA ILE A 126 -2.71 -9.36 -2.73
C ILE A 126 -4.04 -8.80 -2.25
N ALA A 127 -4.00 -7.59 -1.72
CA ALA A 127 -5.17 -6.87 -1.28
C ALA A 127 -5.82 -6.14 -2.46
N ALA A 128 -7.14 -6.01 -2.40
CA ALA A 128 -7.93 -5.25 -3.36
C ALA A 128 -8.95 -4.39 -2.61
N PHE A 129 -9.42 -3.34 -3.26
CA PHE A 129 -10.43 -2.45 -2.73
C PHE A 129 -11.53 -2.25 -3.77
N ALA A 130 -12.73 -2.74 -3.46
CA ALA A 130 -13.92 -2.63 -4.29
C ALA A 130 -15.01 -1.95 -3.49
N LEU A 131 -15.29 -0.67 -3.80
CA LEU A 131 -16.23 0.16 -3.04
C LEU A 131 -17.44 0.59 -3.87
N SER A 132 -17.21 0.96 -5.14
CA SER A 132 -18.27 1.53 -5.97
C SER A 132 -19.36 0.51 -6.32
N GLU A 133 -20.60 0.95 -6.22
CA GLU A 133 -21.80 0.23 -6.65
C GLU A 133 -22.51 1.06 -7.73
N PRO A 134 -23.47 0.47 -8.49
CA PRO A 134 -24.18 1.22 -9.52
C PRO A 134 -24.83 2.52 -9.02
N GLU A 135 -25.35 2.52 -7.79
CA GLU A 135 -26.03 3.68 -7.17
C GLU A 135 -25.16 4.39 -6.13
N ALA A 136 -23.93 3.94 -5.86
CA ALA A 136 -23.06 4.48 -4.84
C ALA A 136 -21.63 4.66 -5.36
N GLY A 137 -21.31 5.87 -5.80
CA GLY A 137 -19.97 6.30 -6.19
C GLY A 137 -19.40 7.24 -5.14
N SER A 138 -19.47 8.56 -5.38
CA SER A 138 -19.00 9.57 -4.43
C SER A 138 -19.77 9.57 -3.11
N ASP A 139 -21.06 9.24 -3.16
CA ASP A 139 -21.88 9.04 -1.95
C ASP A 139 -21.74 7.60 -1.45
N VAL A 140 -20.68 7.32 -0.71
CA VAL A 140 -20.46 6.00 -0.10
C VAL A 140 -21.49 5.65 0.99
N ALA A 141 -22.27 6.61 1.48
CA ALA A 141 -23.33 6.34 2.42
C ALA A 141 -24.55 5.63 1.77
N ALA A 142 -24.66 5.70 0.45
CA ALA A 142 -25.69 5.03 -0.35
C ALA A 142 -25.37 3.56 -0.66
N LEU A 143 -24.26 3.00 -0.15
CA LEU A 143 -23.90 1.59 -0.33
C LEU A 143 -25.03 0.66 0.17
N ALA A 144 -25.44 -0.28 -0.68
CA ALA A 144 -26.49 -1.25 -0.40
C ALA A 144 -25.98 -2.68 -0.18
N ALA A 145 -24.70 -2.94 -0.45
CA ALA A 145 -24.10 -4.26 -0.26
C ALA A 145 -24.22 -4.72 1.20
N THR A 146 -24.63 -5.96 1.37
CA THR A 146 -24.80 -6.60 2.68
C THR A 146 -24.04 -7.91 2.73
N ALA A 147 -23.46 -8.21 3.90
CA ALA A 147 -22.88 -9.52 4.18
C ALA A 147 -23.86 -10.34 5.03
N ARG A 148 -24.13 -11.58 4.62
CA ARG A 148 -24.92 -12.54 5.39
C ARG A 148 -24.06 -13.76 5.69
N ARG A 149 -24.18 -14.26 6.92
CA ARG A 149 -23.50 -15.49 7.31
C ARG A 149 -24.15 -16.68 6.59
N ASP A 150 -23.34 -17.50 5.94
CA ASP A 150 -23.75 -18.74 5.30
C ASP A 150 -23.03 -19.93 5.96
N GLY A 151 -23.78 -20.67 6.79
CA GLY A 151 -23.20 -21.79 7.54
C GLY A 151 -22.14 -21.37 8.55
N LYS A 152 -20.90 -21.85 8.32
CA LYS A 152 -19.75 -21.57 9.18
C LYS A 152 -18.83 -20.49 8.63
N ASP A 153 -19.09 -20.04 7.40
CA ASP A 153 -18.32 -19.03 6.69
C ASP A 153 -18.83 -17.60 6.94
#